data_abcf1c2b444e1b3ccff69eefe9ac998b
#
_entry.id   abcf1c2b444e1b3ccff69eefe9ac998b
#
_cell.length_a   1.000
_cell.length_b   1.000
_cell.length_c   1.000
_cell.angle_alpha   90.00
_cell.angle_beta   90.00
_cell.angle_gamma   90.00
#
_symmetry.space_group_name_H-M   'P 1'
#
loop_
_entity.id
_entity.type
_entity.pdbx_description
1 polymer ?
#
loop_
_entity_poly.entity_id
_entity_poly.type
_entity_poly.pdbx_seq_one_letter_code
_entity_poly.pdbx_strand_id
1 'polypeptide(L)'
;MSTWHTALTLSGMPIPSGAHRGIEEAHKDLQEGEVYLTWNGIPKIRGPVGARHRHVHEIELTCDHRWGPAVEQLTIGQALVLHSIRWEGFVIPAGQTSVTLRRFPVPCDPVARKPHGRQVLAHAGTSTTFVPVAVAGRVVSIAEPAPYDVVGQYRAIRPVWLLKITPGSTKETEGKQSWGLTLIDRVVPEGWTP
;
A
#
# COMPACT_ATOMS: atom_id res chain seq x y z
N MET A 1 4.47 -2.86 27.40
CA MET A 1 3.49 -2.44 26.38
C MET A 1 4.11 -2.63 25.00
N SER A 2 3.52 -3.48 24.16
CA SER A 2 4.08 -3.85 22.88
C SER A 2 3.70 -2.80 21.84
N THR A 3 4.65 -1.98 21.45
CA THR A 3 4.46 -1.00 20.38
C THR A 3 4.38 -1.73 19.04
N TRP A 4 3.22 -1.71 18.46
CA TRP A 4 2.98 -2.19 17.11
C TRP A 4 3.52 -1.15 16.13
N HIS A 5 4.70 -1.36 15.60
CA HIS A 5 5.27 -0.49 14.59
C HIS A 5 4.92 -1.00 13.19
N THR A 6 3.72 -0.69 12.73
CA THR A 6 3.47 -0.65 11.29
C THR A 6 3.86 0.74 10.81
N ALA A 7 5.14 0.94 10.58
CA ALA A 7 5.64 2.24 10.16
C ALA A 7 5.27 2.44 8.68
N LEU A 8 4.38 3.39 8.41
CA LEU A 8 4.34 4.05 7.12
C LEU A 8 5.67 4.76 6.94
N THR A 9 6.35 4.54 5.83
CA THR A 9 7.52 5.33 5.46
C THR A 9 7.31 5.97 4.10
N LEU A 10 7.77 7.19 3.96
CA LEU A 10 7.78 7.91 2.71
C LEU A 10 9.21 8.41 2.48
N SER A 11 9.80 8.06 1.34
CA SER A 11 11.16 8.48 1.02
C SER A 11 11.27 10.00 1.04
N GLY A 12 12.36 10.52 1.61
CA GLY A 12 12.56 11.98 1.74
C GLY A 12 11.78 12.66 2.86
N MET A 13 10.96 11.91 3.63
CA MET A 13 10.22 12.45 4.76
C MET A 13 10.45 11.59 6.01
N PRO A 14 11.35 11.97 6.90
CA PRO A 14 11.50 11.26 8.16
C PRO A 14 10.24 11.44 9.02
N ILE A 15 9.62 10.32 9.37
CA ILE A 15 8.47 10.30 10.28
C ILE A 15 9.01 9.95 11.68
N PRO A 16 8.90 10.82 12.67
CA PRO A 16 9.34 10.53 14.03
C PRO A 16 8.65 9.28 14.60
N SER A 17 9.36 8.49 15.38
CA SER A 17 8.88 7.20 15.91
C SER A 17 7.57 7.27 16.72
N GLY A 18 7.21 8.44 17.23
CA GLY A 18 5.92 8.68 17.89
C GLY A 18 4.78 9.03 16.93
N ALA A 19 5.09 9.53 15.74
CA ALA A 19 4.12 10.05 14.79
C ALA A 19 3.43 8.97 13.94
N HIS A 20 3.85 7.71 14.05
CA HIS A 20 3.22 6.59 13.34
C HIS A 20 1.82 6.22 13.88
N ARG A 21 1.45 6.75 15.03
CA ARG A 21 0.13 6.53 15.61
C ARG A 21 -0.84 7.56 15.05
N GLY A 22 -1.94 7.09 14.49
CA GLY A 22 -2.98 7.97 13.95
C GLY A 22 -2.75 8.42 12.51
N ILE A 23 -1.80 7.82 11.79
CA ILE A 23 -1.73 7.99 10.33
C ILE A 23 -2.83 7.16 9.70
N GLU A 24 -3.65 7.81 8.90
CA GLU A 24 -4.67 7.19 8.07
C GLU A 24 -4.21 7.22 6.61
N GLU A 25 -4.40 6.10 5.92
CA GLU A 25 -4.11 5.94 4.51
C GLU A 25 -5.38 5.54 3.78
N ALA A 26 -5.94 6.46 3.01
CA ALA A 26 -7.08 6.24 2.15
C ALA A 26 -6.65 6.10 0.69
N HIS A 27 -7.25 5.17 -0.03
CA HIS A 27 -7.02 4.98 -1.45
C HIS A 27 -8.31 5.23 -2.21
N LYS A 28 -8.22 6.08 -3.22
CA LYS A 28 -9.27 6.32 -4.18
C LYS A 28 -8.83 5.76 -5.52
N ASP A 29 -9.59 4.83 -6.06
CA ASP A 29 -9.35 4.34 -7.42
C ASP A 29 -9.58 5.49 -8.37
N LEU A 30 -8.55 5.84 -9.13
CA LEU A 30 -8.71 6.71 -10.27
C LEU A 30 -9.38 5.87 -11.36
N GLN A 31 -10.69 5.78 -11.29
CA GLN A 31 -11.49 5.25 -12.38
C GLN A 31 -11.45 6.27 -13.52
N GLU A 32 -10.39 6.25 -14.28
CA GLU A 32 -10.39 6.89 -15.59
C GLU A 32 -11.25 6.05 -16.53
N GLY A 33 -12.55 6.11 -16.34
CA GLY A 33 -13.48 5.44 -17.20
C GLY A 33 -14.83 6.10 -17.12
N GLU A 34 -15.20 6.83 -18.14
CA GLU A 34 -16.56 7.28 -18.32
C GLU A 34 -17.40 6.05 -18.68
N VAL A 35 -18.32 5.68 -17.80
CA VAL A 35 -19.29 4.60 -18.10
C VAL A 35 -20.37 5.22 -18.98
N TYR A 36 -20.47 4.76 -20.21
CA TYR A 36 -21.54 5.16 -21.11
C TYR A 36 -22.37 3.94 -21.54
N LEU A 37 -23.64 4.17 -21.73
CA LEU A 37 -24.52 3.14 -22.27
C LEU A 37 -24.49 3.23 -23.80
N THR A 38 -24.28 2.08 -24.44
CA THR A 38 -24.48 1.96 -25.88
C THR A 38 -25.97 2.07 -26.20
N TRP A 39 -26.32 2.35 -27.45
CA TRP A 39 -27.72 2.45 -27.89
C TRP A 39 -28.61 1.24 -27.54
N ASN A 40 -28.00 0.08 -27.35
CA ASN A 40 -28.69 -1.15 -26.90
C ASN A 40 -28.61 -1.39 -25.38
N GLY A 41 -28.27 -0.36 -24.61
CA GLY A 41 -28.26 -0.39 -23.15
C GLY A 41 -27.07 -1.17 -22.51
N ILE A 42 -26.10 -1.60 -23.30
CA ILE A 42 -24.92 -2.30 -22.77
C ILE A 42 -23.94 -1.27 -22.19
N PRO A 43 -23.58 -1.36 -20.90
CA PRO A 43 -22.58 -0.47 -20.34
C PRO A 43 -21.20 -0.75 -20.93
N LYS A 44 -20.55 0.31 -21.42
CA LYS A 44 -19.15 0.29 -21.83
C LYS A 44 -18.38 1.29 -21.00
N ILE A 45 -17.15 0.95 -20.68
CA ILE A 45 -16.22 1.82 -19.97
C ILE A 45 -15.25 2.38 -21.00
N ARG A 46 -15.26 3.69 -21.17
CA ARG A 46 -14.26 4.40 -21.95
C ARG A 46 -13.12 4.74 -20.98
N GLY A 47 -12.07 3.96 -21.02
CA GLY A 47 -10.87 4.18 -20.21
C GLY A 47 -9.64 4.31 -21.08
N PRO A 48 -8.50 4.71 -20.52
CA PRO A 48 -7.24 4.74 -21.24
C PRO A 48 -6.93 3.35 -21.79
N VAL A 49 -6.49 3.34 -23.03
CA VAL A 49 -6.17 2.10 -23.76
C VAL A 49 -4.98 1.42 -23.10
N GLY A 50 -5.25 0.31 -22.40
CA GLY A 50 -4.22 -0.56 -21.84
C GLY A 50 -4.49 -1.00 -20.40
N ALA A 51 -4.35 -2.30 -20.15
CA ALA A 51 -4.56 -2.92 -18.84
C ALA A 51 -3.62 -2.39 -17.72
N ARG A 52 -2.62 -1.60 -18.08
CA ARG A 52 -1.61 -1.05 -17.15
C ARG A 52 -2.16 0.04 -16.21
N HIS A 53 -3.23 0.73 -16.60
CA HIS A 53 -3.78 1.86 -15.85
C HIS A 53 -4.93 1.51 -14.90
N ARG A 54 -5.43 0.28 -14.93
CA ARG A 54 -6.60 -0.17 -14.15
C ARG A 54 -6.45 -0.06 -12.63
N HIS A 55 -5.31 0.42 -12.16
CA HIS A 55 -4.99 0.34 -10.75
C HIS A 55 -4.09 1.50 -10.28
N VAL A 56 -4.23 2.62 -10.88
CA VAL A 56 -3.66 3.86 -10.38
C VAL A 56 -4.58 4.36 -9.27
N HIS A 57 -4.00 4.61 -8.10
CA HIS A 57 -4.75 5.15 -6.98
C HIS A 57 -4.27 6.56 -6.66
N GLU A 58 -5.20 7.41 -6.32
CA GLU A 58 -4.93 8.57 -5.50
C GLU A 58 -4.87 8.09 -4.05
N ILE A 59 -3.81 8.47 -3.35
CA ILE A 59 -3.53 8.05 -1.98
C ILE A 59 -3.54 9.29 -1.12
N GLU A 60 -4.44 9.33 -0.17
CA GLU A 60 -4.52 10.40 0.81
C GLU A 60 -3.94 9.90 2.12
N LEU A 61 -2.92 10.61 2.62
CA LEU A 61 -2.32 10.40 3.92
C LEU A 61 -2.74 11.55 4.82
N THR A 62 -3.33 11.22 5.95
CA THR A 62 -3.69 12.20 6.97
C THR A 62 -3.21 11.75 8.33
N CYS A 63 -2.90 12.71 9.18
CA CYS A 63 -2.55 12.44 10.56
C CYS A 63 -2.94 13.60 11.46
N ASP A 64 -3.43 13.27 12.64
CA ASP A 64 -3.72 14.22 13.72
C ASP A 64 -2.96 13.76 14.97
N HIS A 65 -1.68 14.14 15.07
CA HIS A 65 -0.82 13.73 16.17
C HIS A 65 0.12 14.85 16.63
N ARG A 66 0.68 14.71 17.85
CA ARG A 66 1.59 15.69 18.47
C ARG A 66 2.84 16.02 17.64
N TRP A 67 3.30 15.09 16.81
CA TRP A 67 4.54 15.21 16.05
C TRP A 67 4.21 15.10 14.57
N GLY A 68 4.31 16.22 13.87
CA GLY A 68 4.24 16.23 12.41
C GLY A 68 5.59 15.85 11.79
N PRO A 69 5.60 15.14 10.65
CA PRO A 69 6.81 15.03 9.85
C PRO A 69 7.16 16.36 9.20
N ALA A 70 8.40 16.52 8.75
CA ALA A 70 8.86 17.71 8.06
C ALA A 70 8.27 17.79 6.62
N VAL A 71 6.96 17.97 6.51
CA VAL A 71 6.26 18.07 5.22
C VAL A 71 6.70 19.24 4.37
N GLU A 72 7.24 20.29 5.00
CA GLU A 72 7.77 21.49 4.35
C GLU A 72 9.02 21.19 3.51
N GLN A 73 9.69 20.07 3.75
CA GLN A 73 10.84 19.65 2.94
C GLN A 73 10.46 18.96 1.64
N LEU A 74 9.16 18.66 1.46
CA LEU A 74 8.66 18.00 0.27
C LEU A 74 8.29 19.03 -0.81
N THR A 75 8.53 18.66 -2.05
CA THR A 75 8.19 19.48 -3.23
C THR A 75 7.07 18.82 -4.03
N ILE A 76 6.04 19.59 -4.37
CA ILE A 76 4.97 19.12 -5.25
C ILE A 76 5.56 18.67 -6.59
N GLY A 77 5.14 17.51 -7.08
CA GLY A 77 5.70 16.84 -8.26
C GLY A 77 6.92 15.97 -7.97
N GLN A 78 7.37 15.89 -6.72
CA GLN A 78 8.47 15.01 -6.32
C GLN A 78 8.09 13.55 -6.45
N ALA A 79 9.00 12.74 -7.01
CA ALA A 79 8.89 11.29 -7.02
C ALA A 79 9.30 10.72 -5.66
N LEU A 80 8.43 9.93 -5.06
CA LEU A 80 8.63 9.34 -3.73
C LEU A 80 8.36 7.84 -3.77
N VAL A 81 8.84 7.14 -2.75
CA VAL A 81 8.53 5.72 -2.51
C VAL A 81 7.77 5.63 -1.18
N LEU A 82 6.55 5.13 -1.25
CA LEU A 82 5.66 4.93 -0.11
C LEU A 82 5.69 3.45 0.29
N HIS A 83 6.03 3.17 1.55
CA HIS A 83 5.72 1.88 2.18
C HIS A 83 4.33 1.98 2.80
N SER A 84 3.34 1.46 2.07
CA SER A 84 1.93 1.53 2.45
C SER A 84 1.65 0.75 3.74
N ILE A 85 0.74 1.25 4.55
CA ILE A 85 0.19 0.51 5.70
C ILE A 85 -1.03 -0.30 5.31
N ARG A 86 -1.62 -0.03 4.15
CA ARG A 86 -2.76 -0.76 3.63
C ARG A 86 -2.35 -2.16 3.16
N TRP A 87 -3.17 -3.14 3.49
CA TRP A 87 -3.01 -4.51 3.03
C TRP A 87 -3.65 -4.71 1.65
N GLU A 88 -2.90 -5.36 0.74
CA GLU A 88 -3.36 -5.83 -0.57
C GLU A 88 -3.49 -7.35 -0.55
N GLY A 89 -4.55 -7.86 -1.17
CA GLY A 89 -4.79 -9.30 -1.27
C GLY A 89 -4.06 -9.95 -2.45
N PHE A 90 -3.74 -11.25 -2.30
CA PHE A 90 -3.33 -12.13 -3.39
C PHE A 90 -3.88 -13.53 -3.18
N VAL A 91 -3.87 -14.33 -4.24
CA VAL A 91 -4.29 -15.75 -4.20
C VAL A 91 -3.24 -16.58 -4.90
N ILE A 92 -2.78 -17.66 -4.27
CA ILE A 92 -2.07 -18.75 -4.93
C ILE A 92 -3.14 -19.82 -5.25
N PRO A 93 -3.45 -20.07 -6.52
CA PRO A 93 -4.49 -21.03 -6.90
C PRO A 93 -4.16 -22.46 -6.44
N ALA A 94 -5.19 -23.27 -6.20
CA ALA A 94 -5.03 -24.67 -5.87
C ALA A 94 -4.13 -25.39 -6.90
N GLY A 95 -3.22 -26.23 -6.41
CA GLY A 95 -2.25 -26.93 -7.22
C GLY A 95 -1.05 -26.12 -7.70
N GLN A 96 -1.01 -24.82 -7.45
CA GLN A 96 0.17 -23.99 -7.72
C GLN A 96 1.01 -23.79 -6.45
N THR A 97 2.30 -23.52 -6.66
CA THR A 97 3.23 -23.28 -5.55
C THR A 97 3.62 -21.81 -5.41
N SER A 98 3.28 -20.95 -6.36
CA SER A 98 3.71 -19.56 -6.32
C SER A 98 2.78 -18.62 -7.07
N VAL A 99 2.89 -17.34 -6.75
CA VAL A 99 2.23 -16.22 -7.45
C VAL A 99 3.17 -15.02 -7.50
N THR A 100 3.09 -14.26 -8.57
CA THR A 100 3.79 -12.98 -8.66
C THR A 100 2.87 -11.87 -8.16
N LEU A 101 3.29 -11.22 -7.09
CA LEU A 101 2.60 -10.06 -6.54
C LEU A 101 2.63 -8.90 -7.54
N ARG A 102 1.61 -8.10 -7.49
CA ARG A 102 1.49 -6.93 -8.32
C ARG A 102 2.53 -5.85 -8.00
N ARG A 103 2.85 -5.67 -6.72
CA ARG A 103 3.85 -4.74 -6.21
C ARG A 103 4.85 -5.46 -5.32
N PHE A 104 5.98 -4.83 -5.09
CA PHE A 104 6.94 -5.32 -4.10
C PHE A 104 6.33 -5.26 -2.71
N PRO A 105 6.45 -6.32 -1.91
CA PRO A 105 6.03 -6.30 -0.53
C PRO A 105 6.99 -5.46 0.32
N VAL A 106 6.45 -4.73 1.28
CA VAL A 106 7.25 -4.00 2.27
C VAL A 106 8.10 -5.00 3.05
N PRO A 107 9.42 -4.80 3.19
CA PRO A 107 10.29 -5.69 3.95
C PRO A 107 9.78 -5.87 5.37
N CYS A 108 9.89 -7.09 5.89
CA CYS A 108 9.62 -7.36 7.29
C CYS A 108 10.77 -6.80 8.14
N ASP A 109 10.42 -6.10 9.22
CA ASP A 109 11.43 -5.78 10.23
C ASP A 109 11.87 -7.10 10.90
N PRO A 110 13.16 -7.51 10.77
CA PRO A 110 13.65 -8.74 11.35
C PRO A 110 13.60 -8.76 12.87
N VAL A 111 13.51 -7.59 13.50
CA VAL A 111 13.43 -7.45 14.97
C VAL A 111 12.00 -7.64 15.48
N ALA A 112 11.00 -7.33 14.66
CA ALA A 112 9.59 -7.52 15.02
C ALA A 112 9.16 -8.99 14.83
N ARG A 113 9.60 -9.89 15.71
CA ARG A 113 9.23 -11.31 15.73
C ARG A 113 7.73 -11.60 15.98
N LYS A 114 6.84 -10.66 15.73
CA LYS A 114 5.40 -10.77 15.96
C LYS A 114 4.64 -11.07 14.66
N PRO A 115 3.46 -11.68 14.75
CA PRO A 115 2.66 -12.05 13.57
C PRO A 115 2.42 -10.91 12.59
N HIS A 116 2.33 -9.67 13.07
CA HIS A 116 2.17 -8.48 12.25
C HIS A 116 3.47 -7.91 11.67
N GLY A 117 4.63 -8.44 12.07
CA GLY A 117 5.93 -8.13 11.48
C GLY A 117 6.24 -8.96 10.23
N ARG A 118 5.35 -9.84 9.80
CA ARG A 118 5.55 -10.63 8.59
C ARG A 118 5.35 -9.77 7.36
N GLN A 119 6.25 -9.94 6.40
CA GLN A 119 6.18 -9.29 5.10
C GLN A 119 4.90 -9.67 4.34
N VAL A 120 4.51 -10.92 4.45
CA VAL A 120 3.35 -11.52 3.80
C VAL A 120 2.65 -12.45 4.79
N LEU A 121 1.34 -12.38 4.85
CA LEU A 121 0.46 -13.28 5.60
C LEU A 121 -0.31 -14.13 4.62
N ALA A 122 -0.33 -15.45 4.79
CA ALA A 122 -1.10 -16.35 3.96
C ALA A 122 -1.86 -17.37 4.80
N HIS A 123 -3.05 -17.72 4.37
CA HIS A 123 -3.97 -18.65 5.01
C HIS A 123 -4.43 -19.71 4.03
N ALA A 124 -4.68 -20.89 4.52
CA ALA A 124 -5.21 -21.99 3.75
C ALA A 124 -6.74 -21.86 3.62
N GLY A 125 -7.23 -21.50 2.46
CA GLY A 125 -8.67 -21.39 2.20
C GLY A 125 -9.38 -20.52 3.23
N THR A 126 -10.41 -21.07 3.89
CA THR A 126 -11.17 -20.42 4.97
C THR A 126 -10.55 -20.60 6.36
N SER A 127 -9.43 -21.32 6.48
CA SER A 127 -8.76 -21.57 7.73
C SER A 127 -8.09 -20.32 8.29
N THR A 128 -8.08 -20.18 9.61
CA THR A 128 -7.29 -19.18 10.32
C THR A 128 -5.82 -19.57 10.51
N THR A 129 -5.44 -20.77 10.05
CA THR A 129 -4.08 -21.27 10.16
C THR A 129 -3.19 -20.61 9.13
N PHE A 130 -2.08 -20.01 9.59
CA PHE A 130 -1.09 -19.41 8.69
C PHE A 130 -0.31 -20.48 7.92
N VAL A 131 -0.18 -20.26 6.63
CA VAL A 131 0.68 -21.05 5.75
C VAL A 131 2.04 -20.36 5.66
N PRO A 132 3.14 -21.07 5.94
CA PRO A 132 4.49 -20.53 5.74
C PRO A 132 4.71 -20.18 4.27
N VAL A 133 5.20 -18.98 4.01
CA VAL A 133 5.52 -18.50 2.66
C VAL A 133 6.96 -18.02 2.60
N ALA A 134 7.60 -18.24 1.45
CA ALA A 134 8.87 -17.62 1.08
C ALA A 134 8.60 -16.45 0.13
N VAL A 135 9.39 -15.40 0.24
CA VAL A 135 9.24 -14.19 -0.58
C VAL A 135 10.57 -13.86 -1.24
N ALA A 136 10.56 -13.79 -2.56
CA ALA A 136 11.71 -13.40 -3.38
C ALA A 136 11.29 -12.30 -4.36
N GLY A 137 11.68 -11.07 -4.08
CA GLY A 137 11.21 -9.91 -4.85
C GLY A 137 9.69 -9.78 -4.79
N ARG A 138 9.02 -9.95 -5.92
CA ARG A 138 7.56 -9.98 -6.04
C ARG A 138 6.96 -11.38 -6.04
N VAL A 139 7.77 -12.42 -6.00
CA VAL A 139 7.28 -13.80 -6.02
C VAL A 139 7.06 -14.28 -4.60
N VAL A 140 5.85 -14.75 -4.32
CA VAL A 140 5.47 -15.45 -3.08
C VAL A 140 5.28 -16.91 -3.41
N SER A 141 5.89 -17.79 -2.63
CA SER A 141 5.83 -19.24 -2.82
C SER A 141 5.54 -19.98 -1.52
N ILE A 142 4.91 -21.13 -1.66
CA ILE A 142 4.69 -22.15 -0.61
C ILE A 142 5.54 -23.39 -0.93
N ALA A 143 5.90 -24.16 0.09
CA ALA A 143 6.78 -25.31 -0.06
C ALA A 143 6.19 -26.42 -0.95
N GLU A 144 4.89 -26.68 -0.81
CA GLU A 144 4.17 -27.72 -1.53
C GLU A 144 2.86 -27.20 -2.08
N PRO A 145 2.37 -27.73 -3.23
CA PRO A 145 1.07 -27.36 -3.77
C PRO A 145 -0.05 -27.66 -2.79
N ALA A 146 -0.91 -26.71 -2.52
CA ALA A 146 -2.09 -26.91 -1.70
C ALA A 146 -3.27 -27.41 -2.54
N PRO A 147 -4.15 -28.29 -2.02
CA PRO A 147 -5.35 -28.72 -2.71
C PRO A 147 -6.47 -27.68 -2.76
N TYR A 148 -6.23 -26.50 -2.18
CA TYR A 148 -7.15 -25.38 -2.10
C TYR A 148 -6.39 -24.07 -2.40
N ASP A 149 -7.13 -23.02 -2.66
CA ASP A 149 -6.57 -21.69 -2.83
C ASP A 149 -5.93 -21.20 -1.53
N VAL A 150 -4.71 -20.70 -1.60
CA VAL A 150 -4.05 -20.02 -0.49
C VAL A 150 -4.24 -18.52 -0.65
N VAL A 151 -5.02 -17.94 0.25
CA VAL A 151 -5.32 -16.50 0.26
C VAL A 151 -4.34 -15.78 1.17
N GLY A 152 -3.80 -14.69 0.69
CA GLY A 152 -2.84 -13.93 1.47
C GLY A 152 -3.01 -12.43 1.34
N GLN A 153 -2.25 -11.72 2.17
CA GLN A 153 -2.20 -10.27 2.22
C GLN A 153 -0.77 -9.78 2.39
N TYR A 154 -0.45 -8.65 1.81
CA TYR A 154 0.84 -7.99 1.93
C TYR A 154 0.67 -6.47 1.92
N ARG A 155 1.63 -5.75 2.48
CA ARG A 155 1.72 -4.30 2.36
C ARG A 155 2.63 -3.97 1.19
N ALA A 156 2.18 -3.05 0.35
CA ALA A 156 2.85 -2.76 -0.91
C ALA A 156 3.85 -1.61 -0.79
N ILE A 157 4.97 -1.73 -1.50
CA ILE A 157 5.84 -0.59 -1.81
C ILE A 157 5.27 0.07 -3.06
N ARG A 158 5.00 1.38 -2.97
CA ARG A 158 4.38 2.17 -4.02
C ARG A 158 5.28 3.31 -4.46
N PRO A 159 5.75 3.33 -5.70
CA PRO A 159 6.28 4.55 -6.29
C PRO A 159 5.14 5.53 -6.52
N VAL A 160 5.30 6.77 -6.04
CA VAL A 160 4.25 7.78 -6.08
C VAL A 160 4.80 9.15 -6.50
N TRP A 161 3.90 10.01 -6.97
CA TRP A 161 4.14 11.43 -7.13
C TRP A 161 3.42 12.20 -6.04
N LEU A 162 4.05 13.21 -5.47
CA LEU A 162 3.40 14.12 -4.54
C LEU A 162 2.57 15.15 -5.33
N LEU A 163 1.26 15.14 -5.14
CA LEU A 163 0.33 16.07 -5.81
C LEU A 163 0.02 17.29 -4.96
N LYS A 164 -0.18 17.09 -3.65
CA LYS A 164 -0.64 18.16 -2.77
C LYS A 164 -0.10 17.96 -1.37
N ILE A 165 0.26 19.06 -0.75
CA ILE A 165 0.55 19.16 0.68
C ILE A 165 -0.58 19.97 1.30
N THR A 166 -1.25 19.39 2.28
CA THR A 166 -2.21 20.10 3.12
C THR A 166 -1.47 20.53 4.38
N PRO A 167 -1.17 21.82 4.53
CA PRO A 167 -0.47 22.31 5.71
C PRO A 167 -1.30 22.01 6.95
N GLY A 168 -0.62 21.60 8.01
CA GLY A 168 -1.26 21.26 9.26
C GLY A 168 -1.75 22.50 10.00
N SER A 169 -2.80 22.33 10.78
CA SER A 169 -3.18 23.28 11.82
C SER A 169 -2.58 22.83 13.15
N THR A 170 -1.95 23.74 13.86
CA THR A 170 -1.50 23.49 15.23
C THR A 170 -2.61 23.92 16.20
N LYS A 171 -3.15 22.98 16.95
CA LYS A 171 -4.06 23.29 18.06
C LYS A 171 -3.23 23.38 19.34
N GLU A 172 -2.91 24.57 19.76
CA GLU A 172 -2.07 24.84 20.92
C GLU A 172 -2.62 24.20 22.20
N THR A 173 -3.94 24.21 22.38
CA THR A 173 -4.61 23.64 23.55
C THR A 173 -4.51 22.11 23.65
N GLU A 174 -4.33 21.41 22.53
CA GLU A 174 -4.26 19.94 22.50
C GLU A 174 -2.84 19.44 22.22
N GLY A 175 -1.92 20.32 21.86
CA GLY A 175 -0.58 19.96 21.43
C GLY A 175 -0.56 19.03 20.21
N LYS A 176 -1.58 19.11 19.37
CA LYS A 176 -1.72 18.30 18.16
C LYS A 176 -1.37 19.10 16.92
N GLN A 177 -0.72 18.45 15.99
CA GLN A 177 -0.42 18.99 14.68
C GLN A 177 -1.03 18.05 13.62
N SER A 178 -2.01 18.56 12.87
CA SER A 178 -2.55 17.83 11.73
C SER A 178 -1.71 18.08 10.49
N TRP A 179 -1.64 17.12 9.61
CA TRP A 179 -1.04 17.27 8.28
C TRP A 179 -1.68 16.30 7.30
N GLY A 180 -1.58 16.61 6.02
CA GLY A 180 -2.09 15.75 4.98
C GLY A 180 -1.24 15.82 3.71
N LEU A 181 -1.16 14.70 3.01
CA LEU A 181 -0.51 14.58 1.70
C LEU A 181 -1.46 13.88 0.74
N THR A 182 -1.54 14.38 -0.48
CA THR A 182 -2.19 13.68 -1.59
C THR A 182 -1.11 13.19 -2.54
N LEU A 183 -1.07 11.90 -2.76
CA LEU A 183 -0.12 11.19 -3.61
C LEU A 183 -0.88 10.53 -4.76
N ILE A 184 -0.19 10.26 -5.85
CA ILE A 184 -0.72 9.44 -6.95
C ILE A 184 0.25 8.33 -7.30
N ASP A 185 -0.26 7.12 -7.51
CA ASP A 185 0.56 5.98 -7.98
C ASP A 185 1.29 6.36 -9.27
N ARG A 186 2.60 6.16 -9.29
CA ARG A 186 3.43 6.32 -10.47
C ARG A 186 3.49 5.02 -11.26
N VAL A 187 3.16 5.10 -12.54
CA VAL A 187 3.41 3.98 -13.44
C VAL A 187 4.92 3.88 -13.65
N VAL A 188 5.48 2.75 -13.29
CA VAL A 188 6.91 2.50 -13.42
C VAL A 188 7.18 1.51 -14.55
N PRO A 189 8.35 1.61 -15.22
CA PRO A 189 8.72 0.67 -16.27
C PRO A 189 8.84 -0.75 -15.72
N GLU A 190 8.74 -1.72 -16.62
CA GLU A 190 9.04 -3.11 -16.31
C GLU A 190 10.49 -3.24 -15.84
N GLY A 191 10.70 -4.00 -14.76
CA GLY A 191 12.03 -4.14 -14.15
C GLY A 191 12.36 -3.10 -13.05
N TRP A 192 11.46 -2.16 -12.75
CA TRP A 192 11.67 -1.27 -11.60
C TRP A 192 11.77 -2.05 -10.29
N THR A 193 12.78 -1.69 -9.50
CA THR A 193 12.98 -2.17 -8.12
C THR A 193 12.97 -0.97 -7.18
N PRO A 194 12.43 -1.12 -5.96
CA PRO A 194 12.40 -0.06 -4.95
C PRO A 194 13.77 0.26 -4.38
#